data_1634589b84ef9c4d9e9b94097d8d1a22
#
_entry.id   1634589b84ef9c4d9e9b94097d8d1a22
#
_cell.length_a   1.000
_cell.length_b   1.000
_cell.length_c   1.000
_cell.angle_alpha   90.00
_cell.angle_beta   90.00
_cell.angle_gamma   90.00
#
_symmetry.space_group_name_H-M   'P 1'
#
loop_
_entity.id
_entity.type
_entity.pdbx_description
1 polymer ?
#
loop_
_entity_poly.entity_id
_entity_poly.type
_entity_poly.pdbx_seq_one_letter_code
_entity_poly.pdbx_strand_id
1 'polypeptide(L)'
;MLLTAKHLEGCSDKTIRYYRCNIEKMLDTINIPVIKITTEMLRKYLVEYQTINNCGKVTIDNIRRSLSTFFSWLEEEDYIIKSPMKRIHKVKTAVIVKDTIPDEKIEILRDNCNNLRDRAMIDFLLSTGIRVGELVRLNIDDIDFSERECVIYGKGDKERKAYFDAKTKIHLLNYIESRTDNNIALFVSLNKQHSRLTESGVEL
;
A
#
# COMPACT_ATOMS: atom_id res chain seq x y z
N MET A 1 -20.18 -0.54 13.46
CA MET A 1 -20.32 -1.98 13.72
C MET A 1 -19.45 -2.81 12.78
N LEU A 2 -19.65 -2.91 11.45
CA LEU A 2 -18.72 -3.65 10.55
C LEU A 2 -17.25 -3.26 10.76
N LEU A 3 -16.93 -1.96 10.78
CA LEU A 3 -15.54 -1.50 10.89
C LEU A 3 -14.89 -1.92 12.21
N THR A 4 -15.68 -1.98 13.29
CA THR A 4 -15.25 -2.50 14.59
C THR A 4 -14.98 -4.01 14.51
N ALA A 5 -15.87 -4.78 13.87
CA ALA A 5 -15.67 -6.19 13.65
C ALA A 5 -14.39 -6.46 12.83
N LYS A 6 -14.18 -5.73 11.73
CA LYS A 6 -12.97 -5.84 10.91
C LYS A 6 -11.69 -5.41 11.64
N HIS A 7 -11.79 -4.47 12.56
CA HIS A 7 -10.66 -4.11 13.42
C HIS A 7 -10.30 -5.26 14.38
N LEU A 8 -11.31 -5.86 15.00
CA LEU A 8 -11.12 -7.02 15.86
C LEU A 8 -10.53 -8.23 15.11
N GLU A 9 -10.91 -8.40 13.83
CA GLU A 9 -10.33 -9.42 12.93
C GLU A 9 -8.88 -9.12 12.50
N GLY A 10 -8.25 -8.05 12.99
CA GLY A 10 -6.87 -7.70 12.69
C GLY A 10 -6.67 -6.96 11.36
N CYS A 11 -7.71 -6.38 10.78
CA CYS A 11 -7.56 -5.53 9.60
C CYS A 11 -6.79 -4.25 9.95
N SER A 12 -5.82 -3.87 9.10
CA SER A 12 -5.06 -2.63 9.27
C SER A 12 -5.95 -1.39 9.15
N ASP A 13 -5.56 -0.28 9.81
CA ASP A 13 -6.26 1.01 9.74
C ASP A 13 -6.43 1.50 8.29
N LYS A 14 -5.45 1.25 7.42
CA LYS A 14 -5.53 1.57 5.98
C LYS A 14 -6.68 0.80 5.30
N THR A 15 -6.86 -0.48 5.64
CA THR A 15 -7.95 -1.33 5.14
C THR A 15 -9.30 -0.86 5.67
N ILE A 16 -9.39 -0.55 6.96
CA ILE A 16 -10.62 -0.06 7.60
C ILE A 16 -11.04 1.27 7.01
N ARG A 17 -10.11 2.20 6.81
CA ARG A 17 -10.35 3.48 6.17
C ARG A 17 -10.84 3.31 4.73
N TYR A 18 -10.27 2.34 3.99
CA TYR A 18 -10.70 2.02 2.63
C TYR A 18 -12.14 1.48 2.60
N TYR A 19 -12.51 0.56 3.50
CA TYR A 19 -13.89 0.08 3.63
C TYR A 19 -14.85 1.22 3.94
N ARG A 20 -14.52 2.03 4.96
CA ARG A 20 -15.31 3.19 5.36
C ARG A 20 -15.60 4.09 4.17
N CYS A 21 -14.57 4.55 3.47
CA CYS A 21 -14.70 5.48 2.36
C CYS A 21 -15.60 4.93 1.23
N ASN A 22 -15.47 3.64 0.88
CA ASN A 22 -16.28 3.06 -0.19
C ASN A 22 -17.73 2.86 0.23
N ILE A 23 -17.97 2.48 1.49
CA ILE A 23 -19.32 2.26 2.02
C ILE A 23 -20.06 3.59 2.15
N GLU A 24 -19.42 4.60 2.77
CA GLU A 24 -20.01 5.95 2.94
C GLU A 24 -20.36 6.56 1.58
N LYS A 25 -19.45 6.54 0.60
CA LYS A 25 -19.73 7.04 -0.74
C LYS A 25 -20.93 6.36 -1.40
N MET A 26 -21.04 5.05 -1.25
CA MET A 26 -22.19 4.30 -1.80
C MET A 26 -23.49 4.69 -1.09
N LEU A 27 -23.49 4.79 0.24
CA LEU A 27 -24.66 5.16 1.01
C LEU A 27 -25.12 6.59 0.70
N ASP A 28 -24.20 7.54 0.62
CA ASP A 28 -24.47 8.93 0.27
C ASP A 28 -25.05 9.07 -1.15
N THR A 29 -24.51 8.28 -2.10
CA THR A 29 -24.98 8.32 -3.50
C THR A 29 -26.34 7.69 -3.67
N ILE A 30 -26.60 6.53 -3.06
CA ILE A 30 -27.88 5.82 -3.19
C ILE A 30 -28.96 6.46 -2.31
N ASN A 31 -28.56 7.01 -1.14
CA ASN A 31 -29.37 7.79 -0.20
C ASN A 31 -30.74 7.19 0.15
N ILE A 32 -30.79 5.88 0.41
CA ILE A 32 -31.97 5.16 0.92
C ILE A 32 -31.58 4.21 2.06
N PRO A 33 -32.51 3.75 2.89
CA PRO A 33 -32.23 2.77 3.92
C PRO A 33 -31.55 1.50 3.34
N VAL A 34 -30.49 1.05 3.99
CA VAL A 34 -29.64 -0.08 3.53
C VAL A 34 -30.44 -1.34 3.19
N ILE A 35 -31.47 -1.63 4.00
CA ILE A 35 -32.36 -2.79 3.81
C ILE A 35 -33.16 -2.73 2.49
N LYS A 36 -33.30 -1.55 1.88
CA LYS A 36 -34.01 -1.33 0.61
C LYS A 36 -33.08 -1.33 -0.61
N ILE A 37 -31.77 -1.41 -0.40
CA ILE A 37 -30.80 -1.40 -1.50
C ILE A 37 -30.89 -2.72 -2.27
N THR A 38 -31.13 -2.63 -3.58
CA THR A 38 -31.24 -3.77 -4.48
C THR A 38 -29.96 -4.02 -5.27
N THR A 39 -29.86 -5.22 -5.85
CA THR A 39 -28.76 -5.58 -6.76
C THR A 39 -28.66 -4.60 -7.94
N GLU A 40 -29.82 -4.16 -8.48
CA GLU A 40 -29.83 -3.26 -9.64
C GLU A 40 -29.30 -1.86 -9.30
N MET A 41 -29.65 -1.33 -8.14
CA MET A 41 -29.11 -0.05 -7.64
C MET A 41 -27.59 -0.11 -7.48
N LEU A 42 -27.05 -1.21 -6.97
CA LEU A 42 -25.61 -1.39 -6.82
C LEU A 42 -24.91 -1.54 -8.17
N ARG A 43 -25.50 -2.20 -9.15
CA ARG A 43 -24.96 -2.25 -10.52
C ARG A 43 -24.89 -0.86 -11.12
N LYS A 44 -25.99 -0.11 -11.04
CA LYS A 44 -26.07 1.26 -11.53
C LYS A 44 -25.01 2.14 -10.86
N TYR A 45 -24.91 2.10 -9.53
CA TYR A 45 -23.89 2.81 -8.76
C TYR A 45 -22.46 2.52 -9.26
N LEU A 46 -22.11 1.24 -9.44
CA LEU A 46 -20.75 0.87 -9.87
C LEU A 46 -20.44 1.36 -11.29
N VAL A 47 -21.41 1.32 -12.20
CA VAL A 47 -21.26 1.82 -13.58
C VAL A 47 -21.13 3.35 -13.59
N GLU A 48 -22.00 4.06 -12.87
CA GLU A 48 -21.97 5.52 -12.76
C GLU A 48 -20.69 5.99 -12.09
N TYR A 49 -20.26 5.33 -11.00
CA TYR A 49 -19.00 5.63 -10.33
C TYR A 49 -17.81 5.50 -11.29
N GLN A 50 -17.79 4.45 -12.11
CA GLN A 50 -16.73 4.25 -13.11
C GLN A 50 -16.69 5.39 -14.12
N THR A 51 -17.84 5.79 -14.62
CA THR A 51 -17.96 6.82 -15.66
C THR A 51 -17.60 8.20 -15.11
N ILE A 52 -18.16 8.58 -13.96
CA ILE A 52 -17.95 9.91 -13.33
C ILE A 52 -16.49 10.10 -12.92
N ASN A 53 -15.88 9.08 -12.32
CA ASN A 53 -14.50 9.17 -11.82
C ASN A 53 -13.45 8.71 -12.82
N ASN A 54 -13.83 8.33 -14.04
CA ASN A 54 -12.96 7.82 -15.09
C ASN A 54 -11.96 6.75 -14.58
N CYS A 55 -12.43 5.83 -13.74
CA CYS A 55 -11.57 4.86 -13.07
C CYS A 55 -11.54 3.50 -13.78
N GLY A 56 -10.40 2.81 -13.64
CA GLY A 56 -10.16 1.52 -14.28
C GLY A 56 -10.99 0.38 -13.67
N LYS A 57 -11.15 -0.71 -14.43
CA LYS A 57 -11.87 -1.91 -14.01
C LYS A 57 -11.37 -2.52 -12.69
N VAL A 58 -10.07 -2.44 -12.43
CA VAL A 58 -9.46 -2.93 -11.16
C VAL A 58 -10.00 -2.14 -9.97
N THR A 59 -10.11 -0.82 -10.09
CA THR A 59 -10.67 0.06 -9.04
C THR A 59 -12.11 -0.31 -8.75
N ILE A 60 -12.94 -0.52 -9.80
CA ILE A 60 -14.33 -0.94 -9.64
C ILE A 60 -14.44 -2.32 -8.97
N ASP A 61 -13.58 -3.30 -9.34
CA ASP A 61 -13.60 -4.60 -8.65
C ASP A 61 -13.20 -4.48 -7.18
N ASN A 62 -12.29 -3.59 -6.83
CA ASN A 62 -11.91 -3.34 -5.44
C ASN A 62 -13.06 -2.69 -4.64
N ILE A 63 -13.79 -1.73 -5.23
CA ILE A 63 -15.00 -1.15 -4.62
C ILE A 63 -16.06 -2.24 -4.44
N ARG A 64 -16.32 -3.03 -5.50
CA ARG A 64 -17.25 -4.17 -5.46
C ARG A 64 -16.93 -5.12 -4.31
N ARG A 65 -15.63 -5.44 -4.09
CA ARG A 65 -15.20 -6.30 -2.97
C ARG A 65 -15.52 -5.67 -1.62
N SER A 66 -15.26 -4.38 -1.45
CA SER A 66 -15.59 -3.66 -0.21
C SER A 66 -17.08 -3.70 0.09
N LEU A 67 -17.91 -3.45 -0.93
CA LEU A 67 -19.36 -3.51 -0.80
C LEU A 67 -19.86 -4.96 -0.57
N SER A 68 -19.23 -5.94 -1.22
CA SER A 68 -19.55 -7.36 -0.98
C SER A 68 -19.28 -7.75 0.48
N THR A 69 -18.15 -7.34 1.04
CA THR A 69 -17.84 -7.55 2.46
C THR A 69 -18.87 -6.90 3.37
N PHE A 70 -19.30 -5.67 3.07
CA PHE A 70 -20.31 -4.98 3.85
C PHE A 70 -21.67 -5.69 3.85
N PHE A 71 -22.17 -6.01 2.67
CA PHE A 71 -23.49 -6.66 2.56
C PHE A 71 -23.48 -8.12 3.01
N SER A 72 -22.34 -8.83 2.92
CA SER A 72 -22.21 -10.16 3.51
C SER A 72 -22.23 -10.10 5.03
N TRP A 73 -21.54 -9.12 5.63
CA TRP A 73 -21.60 -8.90 7.06
C TRP A 73 -23.01 -8.55 7.56
N LEU A 74 -23.76 -7.72 6.80
CA LEU A 74 -25.17 -7.43 7.13
C LEU A 74 -26.06 -8.67 7.08
N GLU A 75 -25.80 -9.59 6.16
CA GLU A 75 -26.50 -10.87 6.07
C GLU A 75 -26.13 -11.82 7.21
N GLU A 76 -24.84 -11.89 7.58
CA GLU A 76 -24.31 -12.70 8.68
C GLU A 76 -24.81 -12.24 10.06
N GLU A 77 -25.08 -10.95 10.22
CA GLU A 77 -25.62 -10.34 11.45
C GLU A 77 -27.17 -10.19 11.41
N ASP A 78 -27.83 -10.84 10.46
CA ASP A 78 -29.30 -10.86 10.30
C ASP A 78 -29.95 -9.48 10.07
N TYR A 79 -29.19 -8.43 9.70
CA TYR A 79 -29.76 -7.15 9.30
C TYR A 79 -30.51 -7.17 7.98
N ILE A 80 -30.10 -8.10 7.09
CA ILE A 80 -30.76 -8.36 5.81
C ILE A 80 -30.85 -9.87 5.56
N ILE A 81 -31.92 -10.30 4.92
CA ILE A 81 -32.17 -11.73 4.64
C ILE A 81 -31.16 -12.27 3.61
N LYS A 82 -30.77 -11.45 2.63
CA LYS A 82 -29.87 -11.85 1.54
C LYS A 82 -29.08 -10.66 1.00
N SER A 83 -27.78 -10.86 0.86
CA SER A 83 -26.89 -9.84 0.29
C SER A 83 -27.22 -9.57 -1.19
N PRO A 84 -27.51 -8.29 -1.56
CA PRO A 84 -27.74 -7.90 -2.94
C PRO A 84 -26.48 -8.02 -3.81
N MET A 85 -25.29 -8.12 -3.19
CA MET A 85 -24.01 -8.28 -3.89
C MET A 85 -23.79 -9.71 -4.42
N LYS A 86 -24.51 -10.72 -3.96
CA LYS A 86 -24.31 -12.13 -4.40
C LYS A 86 -24.45 -12.34 -5.92
N ARG A 87 -25.22 -11.47 -6.60
CA ARG A 87 -25.42 -11.51 -8.06
C ARG A 87 -24.52 -10.55 -8.84
N ILE A 88 -23.56 -9.90 -8.17
CA ILE A 88 -22.60 -9.01 -8.81
C ILE A 88 -21.22 -9.69 -8.80
N HIS A 89 -20.89 -10.29 -9.94
CA HIS A 89 -19.67 -11.07 -10.10
C HIS A 89 -18.43 -10.18 -10.26
N LYS A 90 -17.26 -10.80 -10.12
CA LYS A 90 -15.95 -10.17 -10.34
C LYS A 90 -15.89 -9.51 -11.71
N VAL A 91 -15.38 -8.28 -11.75
CA VAL A 91 -15.13 -7.57 -13.01
C VAL A 91 -13.94 -8.24 -13.71
N LYS A 92 -14.14 -8.64 -14.97
CA LYS A 92 -13.07 -9.22 -15.79
C LYS A 92 -12.05 -8.12 -16.13
N THR A 93 -10.82 -8.30 -15.69
CA THR A 93 -9.67 -7.42 -15.97
C THR A 93 -8.66 -8.19 -16.80
N ALA A 94 -8.05 -7.54 -17.79
CA ALA A 94 -6.90 -8.11 -18.47
C ALA A 94 -5.71 -8.19 -17.51
N VAL A 95 -4.94 -9.26 -17.61
CA VAL A 95 -3.64 -9.35 -16.96
C VAL A 95 -2.66 -8.61 -17.88
N ILE A 96 -2.19 -7.46 -17.43
CA ILE A 96 -1.18 -6.69 -18.16
C ILE A 96 0.17 -7.04 -17.54
N VAL A 97 1.09 -7.54 -18.37
CA VAL A 97 2.49 -7.70 -17.99
C VAL A 97 3.09 -6.29 -17.98
N LYS A 98 3.58 -5.87 -16.83
CA LYS A 98 4.28 -4.58 -16.71
C LYS A 98 5.71 -4.76 -17.19
N ASP A 99 6.18 -3.81 -17.99
CA ASP A 99 7.57 -3.76 -18.39
C ASP A 99 8.46 -3.57 -17.16
N THR A 100 9.58 -4.27 -17.13
CA THR A 100 10.64 -4.07 -16.14
C THR A 100 11.54 -2.93 -16.58
N ILE A 101 12.16 -2.24 -15.64
CA ILE A 101 13.16 -1.22 -15.94
C ILE A 101 14.44 -1.95 -16.41
N PRO A 102 14.96 -1.67 -17.61
CA PRO A 102 16.22 -2.23 -18.07
C PRO A 102 17.40 -1.84 -17.17
N ASP A 103 18.39 -2.73 -17.07
CA ASP A 103 19.56 -2.52 -16.20
C ASP A 103 20.33 -1.25 -16.56
N GLU A 104 20.43 -0.91 -17.86
CA GLU A 104 21.08 0.31 -18.32
C GLU A 104 20.38 1.58 -17.79
N LYS A 105 19.06 1.57 -17.70
CA LYS A 105 18.30 2.70 -17.12
C LYS A 105 18.53 2.80 -15.61
N ILE A 106 18.72 1.68 -14.93
CA ILE A 106 19.06 1.65 -13.50
C ILE A 106 20.43 2.27 -13.27
N GLU A 107 21.43 1.94 -14.10
CA GLU A 107 22.77 2.55 -14.00
C GLU A 107 22.71 4.06 -14.28
N ILE A 108 21.98 4.49 -15.30
CA ILE A 108 21.77 5.93 -15.58
C ILE A 108 21.12 6.62 -14.36
N LEU A 109 20.15 5.97 -13.72
CA LEU A 109 19.50 6.52 -12.52
C LEU A 109 20.52 6.68 -11.37
N ARG A 110 21.37 5.68 -11.15
CA ARG A 110 22.42 5.71 -10.13
C ARG A 110 23.43 6.82 -10.37
N ASP A 111 23.87 6.99 -11.62
CA ASP A 111 24.87 7.99 -12.00
C ASP A 111 24.33 9.42 -11.90
N ASN A 112 23.02 9.59 -12.05
CA ASN A 112 22.36 10.90 -11.89
C ASN A 112 21.89 11.20 -10.46
N CYS A 113 22.17 10.32 -9.49
CA CYS A 113 21.88 10.62 -8.09
C CYS A 113 22.83 11.69 -7.55
N ASN A 114 22.29 12.87 -7.25
CA ASN A 114 23.07 14.02 -6.76
C ASN A 114 23.37 13.97 -5.25
N ASN A 115 22.83 13.00 -4.54
CA ASN A 115 23.07 12.88 -3.09
C ASN A 115 23.23 11.39 -2.68
N LEU A 116 23.95 11.20 -1.56
CA LEU A 116 24.28 9.88 -1.03
C LEU A 116 23.04 9.10 -0.56
N ARG A 117 22.04 9.81 -0.04
CA ARG A 117 20.79 9.19 0.44
C ARG A 117 20.07 8.44 -0.68
N ASP A 118 19.79 9.12 -1.78
CA ASP A 118 19.00 8.57 -2.88
C ASP A 118 19.74 7.43 -3.56
N ARG A 119 21.07 7.57 -3.72
CA ARG A 119 21.89 6.48 -4.24
C ARG A 119 21.85 5.23 -3.35
N ALA A 120 22.04 5.41 -2.03
CA ALA A 120 21.95 4.30 -1.08
C ALA A 120 20.57 3.67 -1.05
N MET A 121 19.51 4.48 -1.15
CA MET A 121 18.12 4.02 -1.17
C MET A 121 17.79 3.19 -2.42
N ILE A 122 18.23 3.63 -3.59
CA ILE A 122 18.03 2.90 -4.85
C ILE A 122 18.74 1.54 -4.78
N ASP A 123 20.01 1.53 -4.39
CA ASP A 123 20.76 0.28 -4.29
C ASP A 123 20.14 -0.68 -3.26
N PHE A 124 19.67 -0.14 -2.13
CA PHE A 124 19.03 -0.95 -1.10
C PHE A 124 17.71 -1.56 -1.58
N LEU A 125 16.87 -0.78 -2.27
CA LEU A 125 15.62 -1.28 -2.85
C LEU A 125 15.87 -2.35 -3.92
N LEU A 126 16.85 -2.15 -4.78
CA LEU A 126 17.22 -3.09 -5.85
C LEU A 126 17.78 -4.39 -5.30
N SER A 127 18.68 -4.30 -4.33
CA SER A 127 19.36 -5.46 -3.75
C SER A 127 18.43 -6.31 -2.89
N THR A 128 17.55 -5.68 -2.09
CA THR A 128 16.69 -6.36 -1.13
C THR A 128 15.31 -6.74 -1.68
N GLY A 129 14.82 -6.03 -2.69
CA GLY A 129 13.45 -6.20 -3.20
C GLY A 129 12.35 -5.87 -2.19
N ILE A 130 12.63 -5.08 -1.15
CA ILE A 130 11.64 -4.69 -0.15
C ILE A 130 10.66 -3.66 -0.72
N ARG A 131 9.48 -3.58 -0.10
CA ARG A 131 8.47 -2.59 -0.49
C ARG A 131 8.82 -1.22 0.10
N VAL A 132 8.40 -0.16 -0.60
CA VAL A 132 8.60 1.23 -0.12
C VAL A 132 8.06 1.43 1.30
N GLY A 133 6.88 0.88 1.61
CA GLY A 133 6.32 0.96 2.96
C GLY A 133 7.11 0.19 4.02
N GLU A 134 7.88 -0.81 3.65
CA GLU A 134 8.81 -1.53 4.54
C GLU A 134 10.09 -0.71 4.72
N LEU A 135 10.63 -0.16 3.64
CA LEU A 135 11.83 0.69 3.65
C LEU A 135 11.72 1.86 4.63
N VAL A 136 10.63 2.62 4.56
CA VAL A 136 10.46 3.84 5.38
C VAL A 136 10.27 3.55 6.87
N ARG A 137 10.00 2.31 7.24
CA ARG A 137 9.89 1.89 8.65
C ARG A 137 11.21 1.48 9.26
N LEU A 138 12.21 1.12 8.45
CA LEU A 138 13.50 0.66 8.95
C LEU A 138 14.21 1.75 9.76
N ASN A 139 14.84 1.31 10.84
CA ASN A 139 15.80 2.07 11.63
C ASN A 139 17.23 1.64 11.25
N ILE A 140 18.21 2.43 11.65
CA ILE A 140 19.63 2.07 11.46
C ILE A 140 19.96 0.78 12.19
N ASP A 141 19.41 0.59 13.40
CA ASP A 141 19.65 -0.59 14.25
C ASP A 141 19.00 -1.87 13.71
N ASP A 142 18.05 -1.77 12.74
CA ASP A 142 17.45 -2.94 12.08
C ASP A 142 18.40 -3.57 11.03
N ILE A 143 19.57 -2.94 10.76
CA ILE A 143 20.50 -3.35 9.72
C ILE A 143 21.72 -4.04 10.35
N ASP A 144 21.90 -5.30 10.03
CA ASP A 144 23.16 -6.02 10.31
C ASP A 144 24.12 -5.83 9.14
N PHE A 145 25.10 -4.92 9.34
CA PHE A 145 26.12 -4.64 8.34
C PHE A 145 27.17 -5.75 8.21
N SER A 146 27.36 -6.61 9.24
CA SER A 146 28.30 -7.72 9.18
C SER A 146 27.77 -8.82 8.27
N GLU A 147 26.56 -9.25 8.51
CA GLU A 147 25.88 -10.29 7.74
C GLU A 147 25.17 -9.75 6.47
N ARG A 148 25.10 -8.43 6.32
CA ARG A 148 24.40 -7.74 5.21
C ARG A 148 22.95 -8.17 5.09
N GLU A 149 22.25 -8.15 6.23
CA GLU A 149 20.83 -8.49 6.32
C GLU A 149 20.04 -7.46 7.12
N CYS A 150 18.73 -7.47 6.95
CA CYS A 150 17.82 -6.74 7.81
C CYS A 150 16.54 -7.53 8.03
N VAL A 151 15.91 -7.33 9.19
CA VAL A 151 14.61 -7.92 9.51
C VAL A 151 13.51 -6.99 9.05
N ILE A 152 12.57 -7.52 8.29
CA ILE A 152 11.46 -6.76 7.70
C ILE A 152 10.14 -7.31 8.20
N TYR A 153 9.31 -6.40 8.71
CA TYR A 153 7.94 -6.69 9.12
C TYR A 153 6.99 -6.47 7.93
N GLY A 154 6.50 -7.56 7.37
CA GLY A 154 5.58 -7.56 6.24
C GLY A 154 4.11 -7.45 6.66
N LYS A 155 3.21 -7.61 5.71
CA LYS A 155 1.76 -7.62 5.95
C LYS A 155 1.36 -8.78 6.90
N GLY A 156 0.64 -8.45 7.98
CA GLY A 156 0.17 -9.42 8.98
C GLY A 156 1.26 -9.83 9.96
N ASP A 157 2.16 -8.92 10.33
CA ASP A 157 3.26 -9.09 11.29
C ASP A 157 4.18 -10.29 10.99
N LYS A 158 4.28 -10.65 9.70
CA LYS A 158 5.22 -11.69 9.27
C LYS A 158 6.60 -11.10 9.11
N GLU A 159 7.53 -11.59 9.92
CA GLU A 159 8.94 -11.26 9.80
C GLU A 159 9.57 -12.05 8.64
N ARG A 160 10.47 -11.37 7.91
CA ARG A 160 11.38 -12.01 6.98
C ARG A 160 12.73 -11.31 6.97
N LYS A 161 13.78 -12.06 6.73
CA LYS A 161 15.09 -11.49 6.44
C LYS A 161 15.17 -11.04 4.98
N ALA A 162 15.79 -9.90 4.75
CA ALA A 162 16.20 -9.44 3.43
C ALA A 162 17.71 -9.21 3.44
N TYR A 163 18.36 -9.59 2.36
CA TYR A 163 19.81 -9.53 2.20
C TYR A 163 20.18 -8.46 1.19
N PHE A 164 21.33 -7.82 1.38
CA PHE A 164 21.85 -6.82 0.46
C PHE A 164 23.33 -7.08 0.12
N ASP A 165 23.74 -6.61 -1.04
CA ASP A 165 25.08 -6.83 -1.56
C ASP A 165 26.14 -5.90 -0.93
N ALA A 166 27.43 -6.15 -1.23
CA ALA A 166 28.54 -5.38 -0.71
C ALA A 166 28.55 -3.92 -1.20
N LYS A 167 28.06 -3.65 -2.42
CA LYS A 167 27.94 -2.30 -2.98
C LYS A 167 26.93 -1.48 -2.19
N THR A 168 25.78 -2.07 -1.91
CA THR A 168 24.71 -1.47 -1.09
C THR A 168 25.21 -1.15 0.32
N LYS A 169 25.96 -2.08 0.95
CA LYS A 169 26.60 -1.83 2.25
C LYS A 169 27.46 -0.57 2.24
N ILE A 170 28.34 -0.43 1.25
CA ILE A 170 29.24 0.73 1.13
C ILE A 170 28.43 2.02 0.98
N HIS A 171 27.42 2.04 0.12
CA HIS A 171 26.62 3.25 -0.09
C HIS A 171 25.76 3.62 1.13
N LEU A 172 25.22 2.61 1.85
CA LEU A 172 24.52 2.87 3.11
C LEU A 172 25.43 3.47 4.18
N LEU A 173 26.62 2.91 4.37
CA LEU A 173 27.59 3.43 5.33
C LEU A 173 27.99 4.87 4.98
N ASN A 174 28.35 5.15 3.73
CA ASN A 174 28.68 6.49 3.27
C ASN A 174 27.52 7.49 3.51
N TYR A 175 26.28 7.06 3.29
CA TYR A 175 25.13 7.90 3.57
C TYR A 175 24.97 8.13 5.07
N ILE A 176 25.03 7.09 5.90
CA ILE A 176 24.88 7.21 7.36
C ILE A 176 25.97 8.10 7.95
N GLU A 177 27.23 7.93 7.53
CA GLU A 177 28.36 8.75 7.96
C GLU A 177 28.22 10.22 7.54
N SER A 178 27.56 10.50 6.43
CA SER A 178 27.31 11.87 5.96
C SER A 178 26.17 12.58 6.71
N ARG A 179 25.41 11.87 7.53
CA ARG A 179 24.28 12.44 8.28
C ARG A 179 24.78 13.32 9.43
N THR A 180 24.08 14.41 9.64
CA THR A 180 24.33 15.36 10.74
C THR A 180 23.22 15.39 11.78
N ASP A 181 22.22 14.51 11.64
CA ASP A 181 21.07 14.38 12.53
C ASP A 181 21.21 13.14 13.44
N ASN A 182 20.36 13.07 14.49
CA ASN A 182 20.29 11.95 15.42
C ASN A 182 19.01 11.11 15.24
N ASN A 183 18.36 11.18 14.08
CA ASN A 183 17.13 10.41 13.85
C ASN A 183 17.47 8.93 13.68
N ILE A 184 16.76 8.07 14.39
CA ILE A 184 16.94 6.61 14.35
C ILE A 184 16.56 5.97 13.01
N ALA A 185 15.73 6.67 12.19
CA ALA A 185 15.27 6.14 10.90
C ALA A 185 16.46 5.89 9.96
N LEU A 186 16.41 4.77 9.22
CA LEU A 186 17.43 4.47 8.20
C LEU A 186 17.50 5.57 7.14
N PHE A 187 16.36 6.02 6.62
CA PHE A 187 16.27 7.11 5.64
C PHE A 187 15.50 8.31 6.18
N VAL A 188 16.07 9.48 6.03
CA VAL A 188 15.48 10.76 6.45
C VAL A 188 15.29 11.71 5.27
N SER A 189 14.40 12.69 5.43
CA SER A 189 14.20 13.75 4.45
C SER A 189 15.44 14.67 4.36
N LEU A 190 15.67 15.26 3.20
CA LEU A 190 16.77 16.21 2.99
C LEU A 190 16.46 17.65 3.46
N ASN A 191 15.26 17.85 4.03
CA ASN A 191 14.91 19.14 4.61
C ASN A 191 15.64 19.37 5.95
N LYS A 192 15.61 20.60 6.46
CA LYS A 192 16.30 20.98 7.73
C LYS A 192 15.86 20.16 8.95
N GLN A 193 14.70 19.52 8.91
CA GLN A 193 14.15 18.75 10.04
C GLN A 193 14.67 17.31 10.08
N HIS A 194 15.24 16.80 8.99
CA HIS A 194 15.70 15.41 8.86
C HIS A 194 14.70 14.40 9.45
N SER A 195 13.41 14.60 9.16
CA SER A 195 12.35 13.70 9.62
C SER A 195 12.40 12.37 8.87
N ARG A 196 11.91 11.30 9.51
CA ARG A 196 11.75 9.99 8.84
C ARG A 196 11.12 10.16 7.46
N LEU A 197 11.69 9.54 6.45
CA LEU A 197 11.15 9.57 5.09
C LEU A 197 9.78 8.87 5.05
N THR A 198 8.85 9.42 4.30
CA THR A 198 7.52 8.84 4.07
C THR A 198 7.44 8.09 2.74
N GLU A 199 6.43 7.22 2.56
CA GLU A 199 6.19 6.55 1.27
C GLU A 199 6.14 7.57 0.12
N SER A 200 5.38 8.65 0.27
CA SER A 200 5.28 9.71 -0.75
C SER A 200 6.60 10.47 -0.96
N GLY A 201 7.46 10.53 0.06
CA GLY A 201 8.78 11.16 -0.08
C GLY A 201 9.82 10.31 -0.81
N VAL A 202 9.54 9.01 -1.00
CA VAL A 202 10.34 8.10 -1.85
C VAL A 202 9.87 8.15 -3.30
N GLU A 203 8.55 8.38 -3.52
CA GLU A 203 7.91 8.37 -4.84
C GLU A 203 8.06 9.70 -5.62
N LEU A 204 8.60 10.73 -4.99
CA LEU A 204 8.90 12.05 -5.61
C LEU A 204 10.27 12.07 -6.27
#